data_635538dddc81e8b5cfb8f29413a45432
#
_entry.id   635538dddc81e8b5cfb8f29413a45432
#
_cell.length_a   1.000
_cell.length_b   1.000
_cell.length_c   1.000
_cell.angle_alpha   90.00
_cell.angle_beta   90.00
_cell.angle_gamma   90.00
#
_symmetry.space_group_name_H-M   'P 1'
#
loop_
_entity.id
_entity.type
_entity.pdbx_description
1 polymer ?
#
loop_
_entity_poly.entity_id
_entity_poly.type
_entity_poly.pdbx_seq_one_letter_code
_entity_poly.pdbx_strand_id
1 'polypeptide(L)'
;MVGKLALLGATGSIGTSTLAVLREQAPRITLSLVSAHRDAQKLAAVCREFSVSTAILTGITESSEQSSLRQAYPDLKLFFGEEELLKALRNEDYDVALNAISGSAGLRASFAIAEKKARLALANKESLVMAGHLLMPLLRKNQVELLPVDSEHSAIFQAIGGHPSSEVRAIHITASGGSFRDLPLEDFARVTPQQALKHPNWSMGAKVTLDSATMFNKALEVMEAHWLFGLPYERIKAVLHPQSVIHSLVEFVDGSILAQMSTPDMKLPILYALSWPQRWASRLVSTDLPSLSRLEFAPLAPERYPLFYLGLEVAKAGGILPTVLNSANEAALHLFLAGKITFPQIHAICAAAAEAWPNNPEPSLEEIIEANRAVYQGIIRSHA
;
A
#
# COMPACT_ATOMS: atom_id res chain seq x y z
N MET A 1 10.24 5.03 -25.96
CA MET A 1 11.51 4.65 -25.29
C MET A 1 11.20 3.47 -24.38
N VAL A 2 12.12 2.53 -24.28
CA VAL A 2 12.00 1.43 -23.30
C VAL A 2 12.36 2.01 -21.94
N GLY A 3 11.41 2.02 -21.02
CA GLY A 3 11.65 2.51 -19.65
C GLY A 3 12.34 1.43 -18.80
N LYS A 4 13.16 1.86 -17.83
CA LYS A 4 13.78 0.98 -16.83
C LYS A 4 13.02 1.06 -15.52
N LEU A 5 12.67 -0.10 -14.96
CA LEU A 5 11.88 -0.22 -13.72
C LEU A 5 12.73 -0.82 -12.59
N ALA A 6 12.74 -0.16 -11.45
CA ALA A 6 13.11 -0.76 -10.18
C ALA A 6 11.84 -1.31 -9.50
N LEU A 7 11.77 -2.62 -9.23
CA LEU A 7 10.62 -3.27 -8.60
C LEU A 7 10.97 -3.71 -7.18
N LEU A 8 10.40 -3.03 -6.20
CA LEU A 8 10.59 -3.34 -4.79
C LEU A 8 9.45 -4.22 -4.27
N GLY A 9 9.81 -5.33 -3.60
CA GLY A 9 8.81 -6.33 -3.19
C GLY A 9 8.38 -7.27 -4.33
N ALA A 10 9.30 -7.62 -5.23
CA ALA A 10 9.04 -8.38 -6.45
C ALA A 10 8.35 -9.74 -6.23
N THR A 11 8.50 -10.35 -5.06
CA THR A 11 7.93 -11.67 -4.72
C THR A 11 6.56 -11.60 -4.03
N GLY A 12 6.09 -10.39 -3.69
CA GLY A 12 4.78 -10.15 -3.11
C GLY A 12 3.64 -10.13 -4.15
N SER A 13 2.42 -9.89 -3.69
CA SER A 13 1.21 -9.86 -4.54
C SER A 13 1.31 -8.80 -5.65
N ILE A 14 1.64 -7.55 -5.28
CA ILE A 14 1.82 -6.44 -6.22
C ILE A 14 3.00 -6.71 -7.16
N GLY A 15 4.13 -7.21 -6.62
CA GLY A 15 5.29 -7.61 -7.42
C GLY A 15 4.92 -8.65 -8.49
N THR A 16 4.22 -9.70 -8.11
CA THR A 16 3.76 -10.76 -9.03
C THR A 16 2.81 -10.20 -10.11
N SER A 17 1.89 -9.31 -9.74
CA SER A 17 1.00 -8.63 -10.69
C SER A 17 1.78 -7.71 -11.63
N THR A 18 2.80 -7.03 -11.13
CA THR A 18 3.71 -6.20 -11.96
C THR A 18 4.46 -7.07 -12.99
N LEU A 19 5.00 -8.22 -12.58
CA LEU A 19 5.67 -9.13 -13.49
C LEU A 19 4.74 -9.64 -14.61
N ALA A 20 3.46 -9.89 -14.30
CA ALA A 20 2.47 -10.25 -15.31
C ALA A 20 2.24 -9.12 -16.33
N VAL A 21 2.18 -7.87 -15.86
CA VAL A 21 2.10 -6.69 -16.74
C VAL A 21 3.34 -6.58 -17.62
N LEU A 22 4.53 -6.77 -17.05
CA LEU A 22 5.78 -6.69 -17.82
C LEU A 22 5.89 -7.77 -18.91
N ARG A 23 5.42 -8.99 -18.64
CA ARG A 23 5.37 -10.06 -19.65
C ARG A 23 4.52 -9.67 -20.86
N GLU A 24 3.36 -9.08 -20.63
CA GLU A 24 2.48 -8.64 -21.71
C GLU A 24 3.04 -7.43 -22.46
N GLN A 25 3.66 -6.50 -21.75
CA GLN A 25 4.12 -5.23 -22.29
C GLN A 25 5.58 -5.22 -22.74
N ALA A 26 6.25 -6.37 -22.77
CA ALA A 26 7.61 -6.47 -23.31
C ALA A 26 7.67 -6.08 -24.79
N PRO A 27 8.65 -5.31 -25.26
CA PRO A 27 9.84 -4.80 -24.57
C PRO A 27 9.71 -3.33 -24.07
N ARG A 28 8.51 -2.83 -23.82
CA ARG A 28 8.30 -1.39 -23.47
C ARG A 28 8.94 -0.99 -22.16
N ILE A 29 9.02 -1.91 -21.19
CA ILE A 29 9.66 -1.72 -19.90
C ILE A 29 10.57 -2.92 -19.62
N THR A 30 11.77 -2.63 -19.11
CA THR A 30 12.73 -3.63 -18.64
C THR A 30 12.98 -3.47 -17.15
N LEU A 31 13.18 -4.59 -16.45
CA LEU A 31 13.62 -4.55 -15.05
C LEU A 31 15.12 -4.27 -14.98
N SER A 32 15.50 -3.31 -14.13
CA SER A 32 16.92 -3.00 -13.85
C SER A 32 17.33 -3.39 -12.44
N LEU A 33 16.40 -3.33 -11.47
CA LEU A 33 16.62 -3.60 -10.07
C LEU A 33 15.41 -4.33 -9.48
N VAL A 34 15.64 -5.37 -8.68
CA VAL A 34 14.57 -6.07 -7.95
C VAL A 34 14.93 -6.27 -6.49
N SER A 35 13.93 -6.20 -5.62
CA SER A 35 14.12 -6.57 -4.22
C SER A 35 12.99 -7.48 -3.69
N ALA A 36 13.34 -8.27 -2.68
CA ALA A 36 12.38 -9.05 -1.88
C ALA A 36 12.82 -9.03 -0.41
N HIS A 37 11.95 -9.50 0.50
CA HIS A 37 12.33 -9.59 1.90
C HIS A 37 13.24 -10.80 2.14
N ARG A 38 12.74 -12.03 1.96
CA ARG A 38 13.50 -13.27 2.24
C ARG A 38 13.42 -14.31 1.13
N ASP A 39 12.49 -14.23 0.22
CA ASP A 39 12.23 -15.27 -0.78
C ASP A 39 13.28 -15.22 -1.91
N ALA A 40 14.46 -15.76 -1.62
CA ALA A 40 15.58 -15.80 -2.55
C ALA A 40 15.29 -16.66 -3.79
N GLN A 41 14.54 -17.75 -3.62
CA GLN A 41 14.22 -18.66 -4.73
C GLN A 41 13.34 -17.98 -5.80
N LYS A 42 12.24 -17.34 -5.34
CA LYS A 42 11.39 -16.60 -6.28
C LYS A 42 12.10 -15.40 -6.87
N LEU A 43 12.91 -14.68 -6.07
CA LEU A 43 13.67 -13.53 -6.56
C LEU A 43 14.67 -13.95 -7.64
N ALA A 44 15.41 -15.05 -7.46
CA ALA A 44 16.32 -15.59 -8.45
C ALA A 44 15.60 -16.05 -9.74
N ALA A 45 14.38 -16.59 -9.61
CA ALA A 45 13.56 -16.92 -10.80
C ALA A 45 13.17 -15.66 -11.58
N VAL A 46 12.78 -14.58 -10.91
CA VAL A 46 12.50 -13.28 -11.53
C VAL A 46 13.74 -12.73 -12.23
N CYS A 47 14.91 -12.77 -11.58
CA CYS A 47 16.17 -12.29 -12.17
C CYS A 47 16.51 -13.03 -13.47
N ARG A 48 16.35 -14.36 -13.48
CA ARG A 48 16.59 -15.19 -14.68
C ARG A 48 15.60 -14.87 -15.81
N GLU A 49 14.31 -14.76 -15.47
CA GLU A 49 13.26 -14.51 -16.45
C GLU A 49 13.41 -13.15 -17.14
N PHE A 50 13.73 -12.11 -16.35
CA PHE A 50 13.80 -10.73 -16.85
C PHE A 50 15.24 -10.23 -17.08
N SER A 51 16.23 -11.12 -17.01
CA SER A 51 17.66 -10.80 -17.24
C SER A 51 18.17 -9.69 -16.30
N VAL A 52 17.73 -9.69 -15.05
CA VAL A 52 18.19 -8.72 -14.03
C VAL A 52 19.40 -9.27 -13.30
N SER A 53 20.49 -8.51 -13.27
CA SER A 53 21.73 -8.94 -12.61
C SER A 53 21.81 -8.53 -11.14
N THR A 54 21.11 -7.48 -10.72
CA THR A 54 21.17 -6.90 -9.37
C THR A 54 19.90 -7.23 -8.59
N ALA A 55 20.05 -7.93 -7.47
CA ALA A 55 18.94 -8.33 -6.59
C ALA A 55 19.26 -8.08 -5.11
N ILE A 56 18.27 -7.60 -4.36
CA ILE A 56 18.43 -7.28 -2.94
C ILE A 56 17.45 -8.09 -2.09
N LEU A 57 17.96 -8.71 -1.02
CA LEU A 57 17.18 -9.40 0.01
C LEU A 57 17.29 -8.64 1.34
N THR A 58 16.24 -7.91 1.70
CA THR A 58 16.27 -6.99 2.85
C THR A 58 16.17 -7.69 4.21
N GLY A 59 15.63 -8.91 4.28
CA GLY A 59 15.38 -9.64 5.51
C GLY A 59 16.40 -10.73 5.85
N ILE A 60 17.52 -10.82 5.11
CA ILE A 60 18.60 -11.78 5.36
C ILE A 60 19.73 -11.06 6.10
N THR A 61 19.86 -11.33 7.39
CA THR A 61 20.82 -10.66 8.27
C THR A 61 22.04 -11.51 8.62
N GLU A 62 21.87 -12.85 8.65
CA GLU A 62 22.93 -13.78 9.06
C GLU A 62 23.96 -13.98 7.97
N SER A 63 25.25 -13.76 8.29
CA SER A 63 26.36 -13.86 7.33
C SER A 63 26.51 -15.26 6.72
N SER A 64 26.20 -16.31 7.46
CA SER A 64 26.21 -17.69 6.97
C SER A 64 25.14 -17.92 5.91
N GLU A 65 23.90 -17.42 6.14
CA GLU A 65 22.80 -17.47 5.17
C GLU A 65 23.13 -16.68 3.90
N GLN A 66 23.71 -15.47 4.05
CA GLN A 66 24.16 -14.66 2.93
C GLN A 66 25.20 -15.37 2.06
N SER A 67 26.20 -16.02 2.71
CA SER A 67 27.26 -16.75 2.02
C SER A 67 26.68 -17.96 1.25
N SER A 68 25.78 -18.72 1.87
CA SER A 68 25.09 -19.84 1.24
C SER A 68 24.27 -19.42 0.03
N LEU A 69 23.57 -18.27 0.11
CA LEU A 69 22.79 -17.75 -1.01
C LEU A 69 23.69 -17.27 -2.16
N ARG A 70 24.84 -16.64 -1.89
CA ARG A 70 25.81 -16.28 -2.96
C ARG A 70 26.37 -17.52 -3.67
N GLN A 71 26.60 -18.62 -2.94
CA GLN A 71 27.02 -19.88 -3.54
C GLN A 71 25.91 -20.55 -4.38
N ALA A 72 24.66 -20.46 -3.92
CA ALA A 72 23.51 -21.03 -4.63
C ALA A 72 23.15 -20.26 -5.91
N TYR A 73 23.46 -18.96 -5.98
CA TYR A 73 23.14 -18.07 -7.10
C TYR A 73 24.38 -17.27 -7.57
N PRO A 74 25.42 -17.93 -8.11
CA PRO A 74 26.70 -17.30 -8.44
C PRO A 74 26.59 -16.25 -9.56
N ASP A 75 25.60 -16.37 -10.44
CA ASP A 75 25.37 -15.47 -11.56
C ASP A 75 24.65 -14.16 -11.16
N LEU A 76 24.18 -14.07 -9.90
CA LEU A 76 23.46 -12.89 -9.39
C LEU A 76 24.32 -12.06 -8.47
N LYS A 77 24.30 -10.74 -8.68
CA LYS A 77 24.84 -9.77 -7.72
C LYS A 77 23.84 -9.62 -6.57
N LEU A 78 23.98 -10.46 -5.53
CA LEU A 78 23.13 -10.44 -4.35
C LEU A 78 23.64 -9.49 -3.30
N PHE A 79 22.81 -8.54 -2.91
CA PHE A 79 23.01 -7.63 -1.79
C PHE A 79 22.00 -7.92 -0.69
N PHE A 80 22.34 -7.56 0.56
CA PHE A 80 21.54 -7.91 1.73
C PHE A 80 21.34 -6.72 2.67
N GLY A 81 20.15 -6.60 3.21
CA GLY A 81 19.77 -5.54 4.14
C GLY A 81 19.19 -4.30 3.49
N GLU A 82 18.54 -3.49 4.33
CA GLU A 82 17.87 -2.25 3.90
C GLU A 82 18.87 -1.20 3.38
N GLU A 83 20.04 -1.05 4.01
CA GLU A 83 21.03 -0.07 3.59
C GLU A 83 21.55 -0.33 2.18
N GLU A 84 21.73 -1.60 1.79
CA GLU A 84 22.13 -1.93 0.43
C GLU A 84 21.00 -1.66 -0.58
N LEU A 85 19.71 -1.84 -0.18
CA LEU A 85 18.59 -1.42 -1.00
C LEU A 85 18.60 0.10 -1.23
N LEU A 86 18.80 0.89 -0.18
CA LEU A 86 18.84 2.35 -0.28
C LEU A 86 20.03 2.85 -1.12
N LYS A 87 21.20 2.20 -1.01
CA LYS A 87 22.35 2.48 -1.88
C LYS A 87 22.06 2.16 -3.34
N ALA A 88 21.44 1.01 -3.61
CA ALA A 88 21.06 0.62 -4.96
C ALA A 88 20.06 1.60 -5.56
N LEU A 89 19.04 2.02 -4.81
CA LEU A 89 18.05 3.00 -5.24
C LEU A 89 18.66 4.36 -5.62
N ARG A 90 19.75 4.77 -4.95
CA ARG A 90 20.45 6.01 -5.29
C ARG A 90 21.39 5.89 -6.50
N ASN A 91 21.97 4.71 -6.73
CA ASN A 91 23.07 4.53 -7.68
C ASN A 91 22.69 3.82 -8.96
N GLU A 92 21.75 2.87 -8.95
CA GLU A 92 21.33 2.13 -10.13
C GLU A 92 20.52 3.01 -11.11
N ASP A 93 20.54 2.62 -12.36
CA ASP A 93 19.87 3.35 -13.43
C ASP A 93 18.44 2.82 -13.65
N TYR A 94 17.45 3.66 -13.35
CA TYR A 94 16.03 3.40 -13.60
C TYR A 94 15.25 4.72 -13.79
N ASP A 95 14.20 4.66 -14.58
CA ASP A 95 13.31 5.79 -14.88
C ASP A 95 12.14 5.86 -13.91
N VAL A 96 11.65 4.70 -13.48
CA VAL A 96 10.53 4.55 -12.57
C VAL A 96 10.85 3.48 -11.51
N ALA A 97 10.45 3.73 -10.27
CA ALA A 97 10.48 2.71 -9.22
C ALA A 97 9.06 2.42 -8.74
N LEU A 98 8.70 1.14 -8.68
CA LEU A 98 7.46 0.69 -8.06
C LEU A 98 7.77 0.20 -6.65
N ASN A 99 7.32 0.96 -5.66
CA ASN A 99 7.47 0.59 -4.25
C ASN A 99 6.27 -0.23 -3.77
N ALA A 100 6.44 -1.56 -3.74
CA ALA A 100 5.46 -2.53 -3.23
C ALA A 100 5.94 -3.25 -1.96
N ILE A 101 6.85 -2.64 -1.20
CA ILE A 101 7.22 -3.13 0.13
C ILE A 101 6.03 -2.89 1.05
N SER A 102 5.61 -3.91 1.78
CA SER A 102 4.45 -3.85 2.68
C SER A 102 4.80 -3.19 4.01
N GLY A 103 3.88 -2.38 4.54
CA GLY A 103 4.00 -1.78 5.85
C GLY A 103 5.03 -0.65 5.94
N SER A 104 5.40 -0.30 7.16
CA SER A 104 6.34 0.78 7.47
C SER A 104 7.75 0.59 6.87
N ALA A 105 8.13 -0.64 6.53
CA ALA A 105 9.42 -0.97 5.92
C ALA A 105 9.64 -0.32 4.52
N GLY A 106 8.56 0.11 3.84
CA GLY A 106 8.66 0.79 2.54
C GLY A 106 9.00 2.28 2.62
N LEU A 107 8.93 2.88 3.81
CA LEU A 107 9.06 4.33 4.02
C LEU A 107 10.37 4.91 3.47
N ARG A 108 11.52 4.41 3.94
CA ARG A 108 12.84 4.92 3.55
C ARG A 108 13.12 4.76 2.05
N ALA A 109 12.59 3.69 1.45
CA ALA A 109 12.72 3.47 0.01
C ALA A 109 11.99 4.56 -0.80
N SER A 110 10.80 5.00 -0.37
CA SER A 110 10.07 6.10 -1.02
C SER A 110 10.86 7.41 -1.01
N PHE A 111 11.54 7.72 0.11
CA PHE A 111 12.42 8.90 0.19
C PHE A 111 13.65 8.77 -0.71
N ALA A 112 14.31 7.62 -0.74
CA ALA A 112 15.47 7.39 -1.61
C ALA A 112 15.11 7.53 -3.10
N ILE A 113 13.92 7.06 -3.53
CA ILE A 113 13.43 7.24 -4.90
C ILE A 113 13.16 8.71 -5.19
N ALA A 114 12.54 9.44 -4.25
CA ALA A 114 12.28 10.86 -4.38
C ALA A 114 13.58 11.69 -4.49
N GLU A 115 14.63 11.33 -3.74
CA GLU A 115 15.97 11.92 -3.82
C GLU A 115 16.65 11.63 -5.16
N LYS A 116 16.49 10.42 -5.70
CA LYS A 116 17.00 9.99 -7.03
C LYS A 116 16.37 10.77 -8.18
N LYS A 117 15.20 11.42 -7.95
CA LYS A 117 14.40 12.11 -8.96
C LYS A 117 13.84 11.18 -10.03
N ALA A 118 13.66 9.92 -9.71
CA ALA A 118 12.96 8.96 -10.56
C ALA A 118 11.44 9.00 -10.26
N ARG A 119 10.61 8.67 -11.24
CA ARG A 119 9.17 8.55 -11.06
C ARG A 119 8.85 7.49 -10.00
N LEU A 120 7.95 7.80 -9.07
CA LEU A 120 7.53 6.90 -8.01
C LEU A 120 6.13 6.36 -8.28
N ALA A 121 6.03 5.06 -8.64
CA ALA A 121 4.78 4.31 -8.62
C ALA A 121 4.60 3.73 -7.21
N LEU A 122 3.65 4.27 -6.44
CA LEU A 122 3.53 3.99 -5.02
C LEU A 122 2.38 3.02 -4.73
N ALA A 123 2.72 1.81 -4.29
CA ALA A 123 1.79 0.85 -3.70
C ALA A 123 1.90 0.79 -2.17
N ASN A 124 2.98 1.34 -1.59
CA ASN A 124 3.19 1.45 -0.16
C ASN A 124 2.51 2.70 0.39
N LYS A 125 1.25 2.59 0.76
CA LYS A 125 0.45 3.71 1.31
C LYS A 125 0.99 4.21 2.64
N GLU A 126 1.65 3.36 3.42
CA GLU A 126 2.21 3.71 4.72
C GLU A 126 3.25 4.83 4.61
N SER A 127 3.95 4.97 3.49
CA SER A 127 4.87 6.10 3.24
C SER A 127 4.17 7.46 3.31
N LEU A 128 2.96 7.57 2.77
CA LEU A 128 2.16 8.81 2.83
C LEU A 128 1.45 8.98 4.17
N VAL A 129 0.95 7.89 4.74
CA VAL A 129 0.29 7.90 6.06
C VAL A 129 1.24 8.40 7.14
N MET A 130 2.46 7.87 7.18
CA MET A 130 3.44 8.16 8.24
C MET A 130 4.19 9.48 8.00
N ALA A 131 4.52 9.78 6.76
CA ALA A 131 5.43 10.87 6.43
C ALA A 131 4.99 11.71 5.21
N GLY A 132 3.70 11.78 4.91
CA GLY A 132 3.18 12.54 3.78
C GLY A 132 3.57 14.03 3.82
N HIS A 133 3.60 14.63 5.02
CA HIS A 133 4.03 16.02 5.23
C HIS A 133 5.50 16.27 4.87
N LEU A 134 6.36 15.25 4.89
CA LEU A 134 7.77 15.33 4.47
C LEU A 134 7.95 14.86 3.02
N LEU A 135 7.32 13.75 2.64
CA LEU A 135 7.51 13.15 1.33
C LEU A 135 6.92 14.01 0.20
N MET A 136 5.71 14.56 0.37
CA MET A 136 5.09 15.37 -0.69
C MET A 136 5.85 16.66 -1.02
N PRO A 137 6.38 17.44 -0.06
CA PRO A 137 7.28 18.56 -0.36
C PRO A 137 8.57 18.13 -1.05
N LEU A 138 9.17 16.98 -0.67
CA LEU A 138 10.38 16.45 -1.29
C LEU A 138 10.13 16.08 -2.76
N LEU A 139 9.02 15.38 -3.06
CA LEU A 139 8.63 15.04 -4.42
C LEU A 139 8.44 16.30 -5.29
N ARG A 140 7.73 17.30 -4.76
CA ARG A 140 7.54 18.60 -5.45
C ARG A 140 8.86 19.31 -5.70
N LYS A 141 9.72 19.42 -4.69
CA LYS A 141 11.05 20.05 -4.80
C LYS A 141 11.91 19.40 -5.88
N ASN A 142 11.86 18.07 -5.97
CA ASN A 142 12.65 17.30 -6.91
C ASN A 142 11.94 17.06 -8.25
N GLN A 143 10.72 17.58 -8.44
CA GLN A 143 9.89 17.41 -9.63
C GLN A 143 9.63 15.93 -9.96
N VAL A 144 9.47 15.11 -8.93
CA VAL A 144 9.18 13.68 -9.05
C VAL A 144 7.67 13.49 -9.22
N GLU A 145 7.29 12.79 -10.27
CA GLU A 145 5.91 12.38 -10.51
C GLU A 145 5.56 11.20 -9.62
N LEU A 146 4.51 11.36 -8.80
CA LEU A 146 3.96 10.33 -7.93
C LEU A 146 2.73 9.72 -8.58
N LEU A 147 2.75 8.41 -8.81
CA LEU A 147 1.67 7.67 -9.46
C LEU A 147 1.08 6.67 -8.48
N PRO A 148 -0.22 6.76 -8.18
CA PRO A 148 -0.85 5.81 -7.27
C PRO A 148 -1.01 4.44 -7.91
N VAL A 149 -0.65 3.39 -7.18
CA VAL A 149 -0.83 1.99 -7.58
C VAL A 149 -2.01 1.36 -6.83
N ASP A 150 -2.35 1.87 -5.64
CA ASP A 150 -3.55 1.40 -4.94
C ASP A 150 -4.79 1.60 -5.81
N SER A 151 -5.70 0.61 -5.86
CA SER A 151 -6.79 0.57 -6.85
C SER A 151 -7.73 1.76 -6.73
N GLU A 152 -8.06 2.16 -5.52
CA GLU A 152 -8.95 3.26 -5.24
C GLU A 152 -8.32 4.60 -5.64
N HIS A 153 -7.05 4.80 -5.34
CA HIS A 153 -6.33 6.03 -5.69
C HIS A 153 -6.02 6.12 -7.18
N SER A 154 -5.69 5.00 -7.81
CA SER A 154 -5.60 4.93 -9.27
C SER A 154 -6.93 5.30 -9.93
N ALA A 155 -8.06 4.84 -9.38
CA ALA A 155 -9.39 5.18 -9.85
C ALA A 155 -9.70 6.69 -9.74
N ILE A 156 -9.38 7.29 -8.58
CA ILE A 156 -9.52 8.73 -8.35
C ILE A 156 -8.65 9.52 -9.34
N PHE A 157 -7.38 9.14 -9.48
CA PHE A 157 -6.44 9.78 -10.39
C PHE A 157 -6.94 9.74 -11.85
N GLN A 158 -7.51 8.61 -12.28
CA GLN A 158 -8.12 8.46 -13.59
C GLN A 158 -9.39 9.31 -13.76
N ALA A 159 -10.25 9.36 -12.74
CA ALA A 159 -11.51 10.08 -12.78
C ALA A 159 -11.32 11.61 -12.72
N ILE A 160 -10.33 12.09 -11.96
CA ILE A 160 -9.96 13.52 -11.96
C ILE A 160 -9.48 13.96 -13.35
N GLY A 161 -8.73 13.11 -14.07
CA GLY A 161 -8.41 13.32 -15.48
C GLY A 161 -7.68 14.63 -15.80
N GLY A 162 -6.98 15.23 -14.83
CA GLY A 162 -6.29 16.51 -14.99
C GLY A 162 -7.09 17.74 -14.60
N HIS A 163 -8.35 17.59 -14.16
CA HIS A 163 -9.11 18.67 -13.56
C HIS A 163 -8.45 19.18 -12.26
N PRO A 164 -8.45 20.50 -12.00
CA PRO A 164 -7.88 21.04 -10.77
C PRO A 164 -8.70 20.61 -9.55
N SER A 165 -8.06 20.50 -8.40
CA SER A 165 -8.71 20.10 -7.13
C SER A 165 -9.83 21.07 -6.69
N SER A 166 -9.85 22.31 -7.20
CA SER A 166 -10.92 23.28 -6.97
C SER A 166 -12.25 22.86 -7.60
N GLU A 167 -12.23 22.05 -8.66
CA GLU A 167 -13.42 21.53 -9.33
C GLU A 167 -13.94 20.22 -8.69
N VAL A 168 -13.15 19.59 -7.80
CA VAL A 168 -13.54 18.38 -7.08
C VAL A 168 -14.31 18.77 -5.83
N ARG A 169 -15.60 18.42 -5.73
CA ARG A 169 -16.42 18.61 -4.53
C ARG A 169 -16.09 17.59 -3.44
N ALA A 170 -16.03 16.31 -3.80
CA ALA A 170 -15.73 15.22 -2.89
C ALA A 170 -15.17 14.02 -3.64
N ILE A 171 -14.46 13.16 -2.90
CA ILE A 171 -14.05 11.82 -3.32
C ILE A 171 -14.82 10.80 -2.51
N HIS A 172 -15.30 9.74 -3.16
CA HIS A 172 -15.93 8.61 -2.50
C HIS A 172 -15.07 7.36 -2.74
N ILE A 173 -14.35 6.93 -1.71
CA ILE A 173 -13.52 5.73 -1.74
C ILE A 173 -14.42 4.53 -1.42
N THR A 174 -14.49 3.56 -2.32
CA THR A 174 -15.31 2.36 -2.11
C THR A 174 -14.59 1.34 -1.24
N ALA A 175 -15.34 0.51 -0.54
CA ALA A 175 -14.84 -0.55 0.32
C ALA A 175 -15.66 -1.82 0.19
N SER A 176 -15.02 -2.99 0.15
CA SER A 176 -15.71 -4.28 0.15
C SER A 176 -16.45 -4.58 1.46
N GLY A 177 -16.01 -3.95 2.57
CA GLY A 177 -16.44 -4.26 3.93
C GLY A 177 -15.64 -5.36 4.62
N GLY A 178 -14.66 -5.97 3.91
CA GLY A 178 -13.77 -6.98 4.46
C GLY A 178 -14.41 -8.34 4.71
N SER A 179 -13.64 -9.24 5.31
CA SER A 179 -14.01 -10.65 5.54
C SER A 179 -15.22 -10.83 6.46
N PHE A 180 -15.52 -9.86 7.32
CA PHE A 180 -16.55 -9.97 8.36
C PHE A 180 -17.71 -8.98 8.16
N ARG A 181 -17.88 -8.45 6.94
CA ARG A 181 -18.98 -7.52 6.62
C ARG A 181 -20.36 -8.02 7.04
N ASP A 182 -20.62 -9.29 6.82
CA ASP A 182 -21.93 -9.88 7.03
C ASP A 182 -21.99 -10.76 8.31
N LEU A 183 -20.89 -10.83 9.10
CA LEU A 183 -20.83 -11.59 10.33
C LEU A 183 -21.54 -10.81 11.48
N PRO A 184 -22.38 -11.46 12.33
CA PRO A 184 -22.91 -10.82 13.54
C PRO A 184 -21.81 -10.27 14.47
N LEU A 185 -22.03 -9.11 15.08
CA LEU A 185 -21.03 -8.46 15.94
C LEU A 185 -20.64 -9.30 17.16
N GLU A 186 -21.60 -10.04 17.71
CA GLU A 186 -21.40 -10.95 18.84
C GLU A 186 -20.42 -12.09 18.55
N ASP A 187 -20.19 -12.39 17.29
CA ASP A 187 -19.25 -13.43 16.87
C ASP A 187 -17.81 -12.92 16.66
N PHE A 188 -17.58 -11.61 16.65
CA PHE A 188 -16.26 -11.03 16.42
C PHE A 188 -15.17 -11.50 17.39
N ALA A 189 -15.54 -11.77 18.64
CA ALA A 189 -14.60 -12.26 19.66
C ALA A 189 -14.11 -13.71 19.40
N ARG A 190 -14.82 -14.45 18.54
CA ARG A 190 -14.55 -15.87 18.25
C ARG A 190 -13.87 -16.10 16.90
N VAL A 191 -13.69 -15.04 16.09
CA VAL A 191 -13.10 -15.19 14.75
C VAL A 191 -11.63 -15.60 14.86
N THR A 192 -11.21 -16.45 13.94
CA THR A 192 -9.84 -16.95 13.87
C THR A 192 -9.03 -16.20 12.82
N PRO A 193 -7.68 -16.24 12.92
CA PRO A 193 -6.83 -15.71 11.87
C PRO A 193 -7.13 -16.28 10.48
N GLN A 194 -7.41 -17.58 10.41
CA GLN A 194 -7.71 -18.26 9.14
C GLN A 194 -9.00 -17.75 8.47
N GLN A 195 -10.01 -17.39 9.28
CA GLN A 195 -11.25 -16.79 8.79
C GLN A 195 -10.99 -15.34 8.32
N ALA A 196 -10.21 -14.57 9.09
CA ALA A 196 -9.90 -13.18 8.76
C ALA A 196 -9.08 -13.04 7.46
N LEU A 197 -8.24 -14.04 7.14
CA LEU A 197 -7.44 -14.05 5.91
C LEU A 197 -8.23 -14.43 4.64
N LYS A 198 -9.53 -14.73 4.73
CA LYS A 198 -10.39 -15.04 3.58
C LYS A 198 -11.12 -13.79 3.10
N HIS A 199 -10.50 -13.03 2.18
CA HIS A 199 -11.18 -11.88 1.59
C HIS A 199 -12.15 -12.32 0.47
N PRO A 200 -13.39 -11.74 0.39
CA PRO A 200 -14.39 -12.19 -0.57
C PRO A 200 -14.02 -11.93 -2.04
N ASN A 201 -13.35 -10.82 -2.35
CA ASN A 201 -13.15 -10.34 -3.72
C ASN A 201 -11.68 -10.27 -4.16
N TRP A 202 -10.73 -10.14 -3.22
CA TRP A 202 -9.34 -9.87 -3.52
C TRP A 202 -8.40 -10.95 -2.98
N SER A 203 -7.37 -11.29 -3.75
CA SER A 203 -6.23 -12.09 -3.29
C SER A 203 -5.10 -11.15 -2.89
N MET A 204 -4.93 -10.92 -1.58
CA MET A 204 -4.01 -9.93 -1.03
C MET A 204 -3.04 -10.55 -0.03
N GLY A 205 -1.99 -9.81 0.33
CA GLY A 205 -1.11 -10.18 1.44
C GLY A 205 -1.85 -10.17 2.78
N ALA A 206 -1.34 -10.93 3.76
CA ALA A 206 -1.98 -11.12 5.06
C ALA A 206 -2.30 -9.79 5.78
N LYS A 207 -1.34 -8.83 5.81
CA LYS A 207 -1.56 -7.51 6.43
C LYS A 207 -2.76 -6.80 5.81
N VAL A 208 -2.78 -6.62 4.50
CA VAL A 208 -3.85 -5.88 3.80
C VAL A 208 -5.20 -6.57 3.95
N THR A 209 -5.23 -7.91 3.96
CA THR A 209 -6.46 -8.68 4.18
C THR A 209 -7.04 -8.44 5.58
N LEU A 210 -6.20 -8.43 6.62
CA LEU A 210 -6.62 -8.13 8.00
C LEU A 210 -7.02 -6.66 8.17
N ASP A 211 -6.25 -5.73 7.58
CA ASP A 211 -6.60 -4.30 7.56
C ASP A 211 -7.94 -4.05 6.84
N SER A 212 -8.28 -4.87 5.84
CA SER A 212 -9.58 -4.84 5.20
C SER A 212 -10.70 -5.36 6.12
N ALA A 213 -10.44 -6.43 6.89
CA ALA A 213 -11.41 -6.98 7.82
C ALA A 213 -11.77 -6.00 8.96
N THR A 214 -10.81 -5.21 9.42
CA THR A 214 -11.00 -4.14 10.43
C THR A 214 -11.45 -2.81 9.82
N MET A 215 -11.43 -2.69 8.49
CA MET A 215 -11.55 -1.43 7.73
C MET A 215 -10.43 -0.41 8.03
N PHE A 216 -9.36 -0.81 8.70
CA PHE A 216 -8.19 0.05 8.87
C PHE A 216 -7.52 0.39 7.54
N ASN A 217 -7.48 -0.56 6.59
CA ASN A 217 -7.02 -0.28 5.23
C ASN A 217 -7.70 0.95 4.62
N LYS A 218 -9.03 1.08 4.84
CA LYS A 218 -9.79 2.22 4.31
C LYS A 218 -9.46 3.54 5.03
N ALA A 219 -9.12 3.49 6.31
CA ALA A 219 -8.62 4.68 7.02
C ALA A 219 -7.25 5.12 6.47
N LEU A 220 -6.34 4.18 6.24
CA LEU A 220 -5.05 4.47 5.57
C LEU A 220 -5.26 5.08 4.19
N GLU A 221 -6.20 4.58 3.42
CA GLU A 221 -6.53 5.09 2.08
C GLU A 221 -7.13 6.50 2.11
N VAL A 222 -7.93 6.86 3.12
CA VAL A 222 -8.39 8.23 3.31
C VAL A 222 -7.20 9.17 3.57
N MET A 223 -6.24 8.74 4.40
CA MET A 223 -5.02 9.51 4.65
C MET A 223 -4.15 9.65 3.39
N GLU A 224 -3.99 8.56 2.64
CA GLU A 224 -3.27 8.55 1.37
C GLU A 224 -3.92 9.50 0.35
N ALA A 225 -5.25 9.46 0.20
CA ALA A 225 -5.99 10.35 -0.70
C ALA A 225 -5.82 11.82 -0.35
N HIS A 226 -5.80 12.15 0.94
CA HIS A 226 -5.53 13.52 1.41
C HIS A 226 -4.19 14.03 0.85
N TRP A 227 -3.12 13.25 1.00
CA TRP A 227 -1.79 13.63 0.53
C TRP A 227 -1.68 13.65 -0.99
N LEU A 228 -2.23 12.65 -1.68
CA LEU A 228 -2.15 12.53 -3.14
C LEU A 228 -2.89 13.65 -3.87
N PHE A 229 -4.10 13.97 -3.41
CA PHE A 229 -5.00 14.87 -4.14
C PHE A 229 -5.13 16.25 -3.50
N GLY A 230 -4.52 16.48 -2.33
CA GLY A 230 -4.54 17.77 -1.63
C GLY A 230 -5.93 18.18 -1.14
N LEU A 231 -6.83 17.24 -0.89
CA LEU A 231 -8.17 17.49 -0.41
C LEU A 231 -8.25 17.38 1.11
N PRO A 232 -9.03 18.24 1.78
CA PRO A 232 -9.28 18.10 3.22
C PRO A 232 -10.08 16.83 3.51
N TYR A 233 -9.91 16.27 4.70
CA TYR A 233 -10.54 15.00 5.11
C TYR A 233 -12.07 15.00 4.99
N GLU A 234 -12.72 16.16 5.16
CA GLU A 234 -14.17 16.34 5.06
C GLU A 234 -14.71 16.09 3.65
N ARG A 235 -13.84 16.22 2.64
CA ARG A 235 -14.15 15.94 1.22
C ARG A 235 -13.80 14.51 0.79
N ILE A 236 -13.23 13.70 1.68
CA ILE A 236 -12.87 12.30 1.39
C ILE A 236 -13.79 11.40 2.19
N LYS A 237 -14.71 10.74 1.52
CA LYS A 237 -15.76 9.91 2.10
C LYS A 237 -15.47 8.44 1.77
N ALA A 238 -15.86 7.53 2.67
CA ALA A 238 -15.84 6.10 2.41
C ALA A 238 -17.26 5.56 2.29
N VAL A 239 -17.46 4.61 1.39
CA VAL A 239 -18.74 3.97 1.13
C VAL A 239 -18.56 2.47 0.91
N LEU A 240 -19.42 1.64 1.49
CA LEU A 240 -19.43 0.21 1.19
C LEU A 240 -19.92 -0.03 -0.24
N HIS A 241 -19.17 -0.86 -0.97
CA HIS A 241 -19.51 -1.37 -2.29
C HIS A 241 -19.09 -2.84 -2.36
N PRO A 242 -19.97 -3.77 -1.95
CA PRO A 242 -19.64 -5.18 -1.78
C PRO A 242 -19.05 -5.86 -3.01
N GLN A 243 -19.48 -5.44 -4.19
CA GLN A 243 -19.02 -6.03 -5.46
C GLN A 243 -17.59 -5.63 -5.82
N SER A 244 -17.07 -4.53 -5.26
CA SER A 244 -15.71 -4.01 -5.50
C SER A 244 -15.38 -3.76 -6.98
N VAL A 245 -16.37 -3.50 -7.81
CA VAL A 245 -16.21 -3.24 -9.25
C VAL A 245 -15.99 -1.77 -9.54
N ILE A 246 -16.67 -0.88 -8.81
CA ILE A 246 -16.34 0.54 -8.77
C ILE A 246 -15.26 0.72 -7.72
N HIS A 247 -14.10 1.20 -8.14
CA HIS A 247 -12.95 1.34 -7.24
C HIS A 247 -12.95 2.67 -6.49
N SER A 248 -13.44 3.76 -7.11
CA SER A 248 -13.73 5.04 -6.46
C SER A 248 -14.57 5.92 -7.37
N LEU A 249 -15.16 6.99 -6.77
CA LEU A 249 -15.93 7.99 -7.48
C LEU A 249 -15.42 9.39 -7.12
N VAL A 250 -15.47 10.30 -8.09
CA VAL A 250 -15.14 11.73 -7.92
C VAL A 250 -16.39 12.53 -8.21
N GLU A 251 -16.86 13.29 -7.21
CA GLU A 251 -17.96 14.24 -7.33
C GLU A 251 -17.39 15.63 -7.64
N PHE A 252 -17.83 16.23 -8.73
CA PHE A 252 -17.42 17.56 -9.16
C PHE A 252 -18.38 18.65 -8.64
N VAL A 253 -17.95 19.91 -8.73
CA VAL A 253 -18.71 21.06 -8.23
C VAL A 253 -20.03 21.28 -8.96
N ASP A 254 -20.15 20.83 -10.21
CA ASP A 254 -21.38 20.86 -11.01
C ASP A 254 -22.40 19.77 -10.65
N GLY A 255 -22.03 18.83 -9.76
CA GLY A 255 -22.83 17.70 -9.33
C GLY A 255 -22.62 16.43 -10.13
N SER A 256 -21.76 16.44 -11.15
CA SER A 256 -21.39 15.23 -11.88
C SER A 256 -20.61 14.28 -10.99
N ILE A 257 -20.81 12.97 -11.14
CA ILE A 257 -20.01 11.93 -10.46
C ILE A 257 -19.38 11.04 -11.54
N LEU A 258 -18.04 11.01 -11.57
CA LEU A 258 -17.30 10.09 -12.41
C LEU A 258 -16.78 8.91 -11.58
N ALA A 259 -16.97 7.70 -12.11
CA ALA A 259 -16.52 6.47 -11.48
C ALA A 259 -15.57 5.73 -12.40
N GLN A 260 -14.45 5.28 -11.88
CA GLN A 260 -13.64 4.27 -12.57
C GLN A 260 -14.08 2.90 -12.09
N MET A 261 -14.32 2.01 -13.04
CA MET A 261 -14.74 0.66 -12.74
C MET A 261 -13.99 -0.38 -13.57
N SER A 262 -13.77 -1.54 -12.99
CA SER A 262 -13.23 -2.73 -13.63
C SER A 262 -13.43 -3.97 -12.75
N THR A 263 -13.25 -5.15 -13.32
CA THR A 263 -13.04 -6.36 -12.51
C THR A 263 -11.89 -6.14 -11.54
N PRO A 264 -12.03 -6.54 -10.25
CA PRO A 264 -10.99 -6.36 -9.23
C PRO A 264 -9.70 -7.10 -9.59
N ASP A 265 -8.69 -6.36 -10.06
CA ASP A 265 -7.37 -6.90 -10.40
C ASP A 265 -6.31 -5.79 -10.37
N MET A 266 -5.27 -5.99 -9.56
CA MET A 266 -4.17 -5.01 -9.42
C MET A 266 -3.35 -4.80 -10.69
N LYS A 267 -3.43 -5.68 -11.68
CA LYS A 267 -2.73 -5.50 -12.96
C LYS A 267 -3.18 -4.23 -13.69
N LEU A 268 -4.44 -3.82 -13.56
CA LEU A 268 -4.94 -2.60 -14.21
C LEU A 268 -4.32 -1.31 -13.63
N PRO A 269 -4.41 -1.03 -12.31
CA PRO A 269 -3.78 0.17 -11.75
C PRO A 269 -2.25 0.17 -11.90
N ILE A 270 -1.60 -1.00 -11.81
CA ILE A 270 -0.17 -1.14 -12.09
C ILE A 270 0.14 -0.75 -13.54
N LEU A 271 -0.59 -1.32 -14.51
CA LEU A 271 -0.42 -0.99 -15.92
C LEU A 271 -0.59 0.51 -16.17
N TYR A 272 -1.62 1.11 -15.56
CA TYR A 272 -1.89 2.54 -15.71
C TYR A 272 -0.76 3.40 -15.15
N ALA A 273 -0.26 3.10 -13.96
CA ALA A 273 0.87 3.80 -13.36
C ALA A 273 2.15 3.68 -14.23
N LEU A 274 2.42 2.50 -14.80
CA LEU A 274 3.60 2.29 -15.62
C LEU A 274 3.46 2.89 -17.04
N SER A 275 2.25 3.00 -17.57
CA SER A 275 2.00 3.52 -18.92
C SER A 275 1.77 5.04 -18.98
N TRP A 276 1.50 5.67 -17.83
CA TRP A 276 1.18 7.10 -17.74
C TRP A 276 2.20 7.99 -18.47
N PRO A 277 1.75 9.02 -19.25
CA PRO A 277 0.38 9.52 -19.40
C PRO A 277 -0.47 8.79 -20.45
N GLN A 278 0.02 7.74 -21.03
CA GLN A 278 -0.68 6.97 -22.07
C GLN A 278 -1.51 5.83 -21.45
N ARG A 279 -2.39 5.22 -22.24
CA ARG A 279 -3.02 3.93 -21.95
C ARG A 279 -2.50 2.89 -22.93
N TRP A 280 -1.83 1.87 -22.42
CA TRP A 280 -1.38 0.76 -23.28
C TRP A 280 -2.47 -0.31 -23.41
N ALA A 281 -2.61 -0.86 -24.60
CA ALA A 281 -3.53 -1.96 -24.83
C ALA A 281 -3.11 -3.19 -24.00
N SER A 282 -4.09 -3.83 -23.37
CA SER A 282 -3.88 -5.02 -22.53
C SER A 282 -5.07 -5.96 -22.60
N ARG A 283 -4.80 -7.25 -22.42
CA ARG A 283 -5.81 -8.32 -22.30
C ARG A 283 -5.86 -8.91 -20.89
N LEU A 284 -5.06 -8.39 -19.95
CA LEU A 284 -4.92 -8.93 -18.59
C LEU A 284 -6.19 -8.76 -17.75
N VAL A 285 -6.95 -7.68 -17.99
CA VAL A 285 -8.18 -7.41 -17.25
C VAL A 285 -9.30 -7.11 -18.24
N SER A 286 -10.41 -7.80 -18.07
CA SER A 286 -11.63 -7.58 -18.85
C SER A 286 -12.83 -7.54 -17.91
N THR A 287 -13.76 -6.64 -18.19
CA THR A 287 -14.99 -6.48 -17.41
C THR A 287 -16.19 -6.70 -18.32
N ASP A 288 -16.98 -7.72 -18.01
CA ASP A 288 -18.23 -8.00 -18.68
C ASP A 288 -19.40 -7.26 -17.98
N LEU A 289 -19.82 -6.13 -18.54
CA LEU A 289 -20.85 -5.28 -17.95
C LEU A 289 -22.19 -6.00 -17.75
N PRO A 290 -22.71 -6.80 -18.69
CA PRO A 290 -23.96 -7.54 -18.51
C PRO A 290 -23.94 -8.48 -17.29
N SER A 291 -22.79 -9.08 -16.96
CA SER A 291 -22.68 -10.01 -15.84
C SER A 291 -22.69 -9.32 -14.47
N LEU A 292 -22.44 -8.02 -14.39
CA LEU A 292 -22.41 -7.28 -13.13
C LEU A 292 -23.76 -7.09 -12.47
N SER A 293 -24.85 -7.18 -13.25
CA SER A 293 -26.23 -7.16 -12.78
C SER A 293 -26.63 -5.88 -12.03
N ARG A 294 -26.13 -5.66 -10.79
CA ARG A 294 -26.41 -4.47 -9.97
C ARG A 294 -25.19 -4.05 -9.17
N LEU A 295 -25.16 -2.78 -8.81
CA LEU A 295 -24.13 -2.16 -7.98
C LEU A 295 -24.78 -1.62 -6.71
N GLU A 296 -24.25 -1.97 -5.55
CA GLU A 296 -24.84 -1.63 -4.25
C GLU A 296 -23.88 -0.71 -3.48
N PHE A 297 -24.45 0.27 -2.79
CA PHE A 297 -23.74 1.17 -1.91
C PHE A 297 -24.44 1.25 -0.56
N ALA A 298 -23.66 1.28 0.52
CA ALA A 298 -24.15 1.42 1.88
C ALA A 298 -23.17 2.25 2.74
N PRO A 299 -23.67 2.89 3.81
CA PRO A 299 -22.79 3.57 4.76
C PRO A 299 -21.97 2.57 5.57
N LEU A 300 -20.81 3.02 6.10
CA LEU A 300 -20.06 2.27 7.10
C LEU A 300 -20.70 2.46 8.48
N ALA A 301 -21.03 1.38 9.16
CA ALA A 301 -21.57 1.41 10.51
C ALA A 301 -20.42 1.58 11.55
N PRO A 302 -20.45 2.62 12.42
CA PRO A 302 -19.39 2.86 13.40
C PRO A 302 -19.16 1.68 14.35
N GLU A 303 -20.22 1.02 14.76
CA GLU A 303 -20.17 -0.11 15.70
C GLU A 303 -19.43 -1.31 15.09
N ARG A 304 -19.47 -1.45 13.78
CA ARG A 304 -18.81 -2.54 13.05
C ARG A 304 -17.35 -2.24 12.76
N TYR A 305 -17.02 -0.97 12.48
CA TYR A 305 -15.72 -0.55 12.01
C TYR A 305 -15.06 0.53 12.89
N PRO A 306 -14.96 0.32 14.23
CA PRO A 306 -14.46 1.34 15.14
C PRO A 306 -13.03 1.76 14.82
N LEU A 307 -12.20 0.85 14.29
CA LEU A 307 -10.81 1.16 13.92
C LEU A 307 -10.72 2.10 12.70
N PHE A 308 -11.70 2.05 11.79
CA PHE A 308 -11.80 3.03 10.69
C PHE A 308 -12.01 4.44 11.23
N TYR A 309 -12.96 4.61 12.16
CA TYR A 309 -13.28 5.92 12.73
C TYR A 309 -12.16 6.46 13.60
N LEU A 310 -11.50 5.62 14.41
CA LEU A 310 -10.28 5.99 15.11
C LEU A 310 -9.19 6.47 14.13
N GLY A 311 -9.05 5.80 13.00
CA GLY A 311 -8.13 6.22 11.94
C GLY A 311 -8.45 7.62 11.41
N LEU A 312 -9.72 7.97 11.22
CA LEU A 312 -10.12 9.31 10.77
C LEU A 312 -9.85 10.39 11.84
N GLU A 313 -10.05 10.07 13.11
CA GLU A 313 -9.73 10.99 14.23
C GLU A 313 -8.23 11.26 14.28
N VAL A 314 -7.42 10.21 14.23
CA VAL A 314 -5.96 10.31 14.20
C VAL A 314 -5.46 11.04 12.96
N ALA A 315 -6.06 10.81 11.79
CA ALA A 315 -5.75 11.52 10.56
C ALA A 315 -5.93 13.04 10.70
N LYS A 316 -7.02 13.46 11.32
CA LYS A 316 -7.32 14.90 11.59
C LYS A 316 -6.39 15.49 12.63
N ALA A 317 -6.01 14.73 13.65
CA ALA A 317 -5.03 15.15 14.65
C ALA A 317 -3.63 15.33 14.05
N GLY A 318 -3.27 14.52 13.04
CA GLY A 318 -2.01 14.64 12.29
C GLY A 318 -0.76 14.42 13.13
N GLY A 319 0.34 15.04 12.71
CA GLY A 319 1.62 14.92 13.39
C GLY A 319 2.17 13.49 13.40
N ILE A 320 2.65 13.04 14.58
CA ILE A 320 3.23 11.70 14.76
C ILE A 320 2.16 10.61 14.93
N LEU A 321 0.90 10.96 15.25
CA LEU A 321 -0.14 9.99 15.60
C LEU A 321 -0.50 9.00 14.48
N PRO A 322 -0.54 9.37 13.18
CA PRO A 322 -0.72 8.39 12.10
C PRO A 322 0.36 7.30 12.10
N THR A 323 1.62 7.66 12.42
CA THR A 323 2.72 6.69 12.57
C THR A 323 2.47 5.76 13.75
N VAL A 324 2.07 6.32 14.89
CA VAL A 324 1.78 5.54 16.11
C VAL A 324 0.65 4.55 15.85
N LEU A 325 -0.43 5.00 15.23
CA LEU A 325 -1.60 4.16 14.93
C LEU A 325 -1.25 3.05 13.94
N ASN A 326 -0.53 3.36 12.86
CA ASN A 326 -0.08 2.35 11.89
C ASN A 326 0.82 1.30 12.54
N SER A 327 1.75 1.74 13.38
CA SER A 327 2.69 0.86 14.08
C SER A 327 1.98 -0.04 15.10
N ALA A 328 1.02 0.52 15.84
CA ALA A 328 0.19 -0.22 16.79
C ALA A 328 -0.65 -1.29 16.07
N ASN A 329 -1.23 -0.92 14.92
CA ASN A 329 -1.97 -1.87 14.09
C ASN A 329 -1.06 -3.00 13.58
N GLU A 330 0.12 -2.70 13.04
CA GLU A 330 1.07 -3.73 12.60
C GLU A 330 1.44 -4.72 13.73
N ALA A 331 1.67 -4.22 14.94
CA ALA A 331 1.95 -5.04 16.12
C ALA A 331 0.73 -5.88 16.54
N ALA A 332 -0.47 -5.27 16.58
CA ALA A 332 -1.70 -5.96 16.92
C ALA A 332 -2.06 -7.06 15.91
N LEU A 333 -1.86 -6.82 14.61
CA LEU A 333 -2.05 -7.84 13.58
C LEU A 333 -1.07 -9.01 13.75
N HIS A 334 0.19 -8.72 14.09
CA HIS A 334 1.17 -9.78 14.40
C HIS A 334 0.70 -10.65 15.58
N LEU A 335 0.24 -10.02 16.66
CA LEU A 335 -0.27 -10.73 17.85
C LEU A 335 -1.54 -11.54 17.53
N PHE A 336 -2.45 -10.99 16.73
CA PHE A 336 -3.65 -11.69 16.30
C PHE A 336 -3.32 -12.93 15.45
N LEU A 337 -2.41 -12.80 14.49
CA LEU A 337 -1.96 -13.92 13.66
C LEU A 337 -1.26 -15.01 14.47
N ALA A 338 -0.57 -14.64 15.55
CA ALA A 338 0.04 -15.56 16.51
C ALA A 338 -0.97 -16.17 17.51
N GLY A 339 -2.25 -15.77 17.44
CA GLY A 339 -3.30 -16.24 18.37
C GLY A 339 -3.16 -15.72 19.80
N LYS A 340 -2.39 -14.65 20.00
CA LYS A 340 -2.16 -14.05 21.33
C LYS A 340 -3.25 -13.06 21.76
N ILE A 341 -4.00 -12.53 20.81
CA ILE A 341 -5.11 -11.59 21.05
C ILE A 341 -6.32 -11.98 20.19
N THR A 342 -7.50 -11.51 20.60
CA THR A 342 -8.75 -11.63 19.83
C THR A 342 -8.89 -10.50 18.81
N PHE A 343 -9.77 -10.67 17.83
CA PHE A 343 -10.00 -9.67 16.79
C PHE A 343 -10.42 -8.28 17.33
N PRO A 344 -11.36 -8.16 18.32
CA PRO A 344 -11.69 -6.87 18.91
C PRO A 344 -10.54 -6.19 19.67
N GLN A 345 -9.57 -6.96 20.18
CA GLN A 345 -8.41 -6.40 20.87
C GLN A 345 -7.47 -5.64 19.94
N ILE A 346 -7.55 -5.86 18.61
CA ILE A 346 -6.79 -5.07 17.63
C ILE A 346 -7.15 -3.58 17.79
N HIS A 347 -8.45 -3.25 17.81
CA HIS A 347 -8.90 -1.87 18.02
C HIS A 347 -8.48 -1.33 19.39
N ALA A 348 -8.65 -2.12 20.46
CA ALA A 348 -8.32 -1.68 21.82
C ALA A 348 -6.82 -1.32 21.96
N ILE A 349 -5.92 -2.12 21.39
CA ILE A 349 -4.48 -1.85 21.38
C ILE A 349 -4.17 -0.57 20.61
N CYS A 350 -4.77 -0.40 19.43
CA CYS A 350 -4.59 0.79 18.59
C CYS A 350 -5.08 2.07 19.30
N ALA A 351 -6.25 2.01 19.93
CA ALA A 351 -6.82 3.14 20.69
C ALA A 351 -5.94 3.53 21.87
N ALA A 352 -5.53 2.56 22.68
CA ALA A 352 -4.64 2.79 23.82
C ALA A 352 -3.28 3.39 23.40
N ALA A 353 -2.72 2.93 22.29
CA ALA A 353 -1.45 3.48 21.78
C ALA A 353 -1.60 4.94 21.30
N ALA A 354 -2.68 5.25 20.56
CA ALA A 354 -2.94 6.60 20.07
C ALA A 354 -3.23 7.59 21.21
N GLU A 355 -3.94 7.16 22.26
CA GLU A 355 -4.24 7.98 23.44
C GLU A 355 -3.01 8.24 24.32
N ALA A 356 -2.20 7.22 24.53
CA ALA A 356 -1.03 7.31 25.41
C ALA A 356 0.15 8.07 24.82
N TRP A 357 0.24 8.19 23.49
CA TRP A 357 1.41 8.80 22.85
C TRP A 357 1.27 10.32 22.72
N PRO A 358 2.25 11.11 23.21
CA PRO A 358 2.21 12.57 23.06
C PRO A 358 2.34 12.95 21.58
N ASN A 359 1.44 13.80 21.09
CA ASN A 359 1.50 14.22 19.70
C ASN A 359 2.64 15.23 19.47
N ASN A 360 3.52 14.94 18.50
CA ASN A 360 4.43 15.91 17.90
C ASN A 360 3.81 16.33 16.57
N PRO A 361 3.42 17.61 16.37
CA PRO A 361 2.70 18.04 15.16
C PRO A 361 3.57 18.07 13.89
N GLU A 362 4.89 18.20 14.02
CA GLU A 362 5.84 18.29 12.91
C GLU A 362 7.04 17.35 13.11
N PRO A 363 6.81 16.01 13.11
CA PRO A 363 7.90 15.06 13.35
C PRO A 363 8.87 15.00 12.16
N SER A 364 10.15 14.91 12.45
CA SER A 364 11.20 14.58 11.47
C SER A 364 11.09 13.11 11.02
N LEU A 365 11.77 12.77 9.94
CA LEU A 365 11.81 11.39 9.45
C LEU A 365 12.42 10.43 10.49
N GLU A 366 13.45 10.87 11.19
CA GLU A 366 14.11 10.12 12.27
C GLU A 366 13.15 9.84 13.42
N GLU A 367 12.40 10.85 13.88
CA GLU A 367 11.38 10.69 14.94
C GLU A 367 10.26 9.75 14.51
N ILE A 368 9.83 9.80 13.26
CA ILE A 368 8.84 8.86 12.69
C ILE A 368 9.36 7.42 12.75
N ILE A 369 10.60 7.18 12.32
CA ILE A 369 11.20 5.85 12.31
C ILE A 369 11.37 5.33 13.74
N GLU A 370 11.78 6.21 14.67
CA GLU A 370 11.98 5.86 16.08
C GLU A 370 10.64 5.56 16.78
N ALA A 371 9.63 6.39 16.59
CA ALA A 371 8.29 6.16 17.11
C ALA A 371 7.69 4.86 16.58
N ASN A 372 7.80 4.61 15.26
CA ASN A 372 7.35 3.35 14.66
C ASN A 372 7.97 2.14 15.35
N ARG A 373 9.30 2.14 15.56
CA ARG A 373 10.01 1.05 16.23
C ARG A 373 9.59 0.93 17.71
N ALA A 374 9.54 2.05 18.42
CA ALA A 374 9.22 2.06 19.86
C ALA A 374 7.81 1.53 20.14
N VAL A 375 6.81 1.98 19.38
CA VAL A 375 5.41 1.54 19.52
C VAL A 375 5.30 0.05 19.23
N TYR A 376 5.82 -0.40 18.07
CA TYR A 376 5.75 -1.81 17.70
C TYR A 376 6.38 -2.72 18.76
N GLN A 377 7.63 -2.42 19.15
CA GLN A 377 8.37 -3.22 20.13
C GLN A 377 7.73 -3.17 21.52
N GLY A 378 7.18 -2.02 21.92
CA GLY A 378 6.47 -1.85 23.18
C GLY A 378 5.27 -2.77 23.30
N ILE A 379 4.42 -2.79 22.25
CA ILE A 379 3.22 -3.63 22.20
C ILE A 379 3.60 -5.11 22.15
N ILE A 380 4.59 -5.50 21.35
CA ILE A 380 5.01 -6.92 21.29
C ILE A 380 5.54 -7.38 22.65
N ARG A 381 6.34 -6.57 23.36
CA ARG A 381 6.87 -6.92 24.69
C ARG A 381 5.79 -7.05 25.76
N SER A 382 4.78 -6.19 25.72
CA SER A 382 3.69 -6.25 26.71
C SER A 382 2.75 -7.46 26.53
N HIS A 383 2.87 -8.17 25.39
CA HIS A 383 2.08 -9.37 25.08
C HIS A 383 2.96 -10.60 24.82
N ALA A 384 4.23 -10.56 25.23
CA ALA A 384 5.21 -11.64 25.04
C ALA A 384 4.96 -12.84 25.99
#